data_66319f07aa7ddb863eddc2af3746392f
#
_entry.id   66319f07aa7ddb863eddc2af3746392f
#
_cell.length_a   1.000
_cell.length_b   1.000
_cell.length_c   1.000
_cell.angle_alpha   90.00
_cell.angle_beta   90.00
_cell.angle_gamma   90.00
#
_symmetry.space_group_name_H-M   'P 1'
#
loop_
_entity.id
_entity.type
_entity.pdbx_description
1 polymer ?
#
loop_
_entity_poly.entity_id
_entity_poly.type
_entity_poly.pdbx_seq_one_letter_code
_entity_poly.pdbx_strand_id
1 'polypeptide(L)'
;AVLAGSLTGCGASSAPASSAPSSEAAASSAVSEAASSSAESALPDGVYTADFDTDSSMFHANEANDGKGTLTVKDGQMTFHVSLVSKKIVNLYVGMAADAEAHEGDWLQPTTDTVTYSDGLSDEVYGFDIPVEALDEDFQLAILGSKGKWYDHTVRVANAQPAAAEAPADGTYTCDVTLEGGSGRATVDSPAALTVADGRMTATIVWSSPNYDY
;
A
#
# COMPACT_ATOMS: atom_id res chain seq x y z
N ALA A 1 -61.38 -33.98 18.97
CA ALA A 1 -61.67 -33.82 20.39
C ALA A 1 -60.82 -32.65 20.87
N VAL A 2 -61.31 -31.48 20.91
CA VAL A 2 -62.12 -30.70 21.81
C VAL A 2 -61.65 -30.71 23.27
N LEU A 3 -61.27 -29.56 23.76
CA LEU A 3 -61.70 -28.68 24.86
C LEU A 3 -60.62 -27.73 25.23
N ALA A 4 -60.66 -26.43 25.05
CA ALA A 4 -61.40 -25.33 25.70
C ALA A 4 -61.21 -25.24 27.22
N GLY A 5 -60.75 -24.09 27.72
CA GLY A 5 -60.71 -23.73 29.12
C GLY A 5 -60.23 -22.31 29.36
N SER A 6 -61.15 -21.35 29.33
CA SER A 6 -61.00 -19.96 29.79
C SER A 6 -61.10 -19.89 31.30
N LEU A 7 -60.58 -18.81 31.94
CA LEU A 7 -61.16 -18.04 33.06
C LEU A 7 -60.17 -16.93 33.49
N THR A 8 -60.45 -15.74 33.16
CA THR A 8 -61.06 -14.55 33.82
C THR A 8 -60.67 -14.31 35.29
N GLY A 9 -60.16 -13.14 35.58
CA GLY A 9 -59.99 -12.56 36.93
C GLY A 9 -59.63 -11.08 36.88
N CYS A 10 -60.62 -10.22 36.99
CA CYS A 10 -60.52 -8.75 37.16
C CYS A 10 -60.07 -8.36 38.56
N GLY A 11 -59.42 -7.18 38.65
CA GLY A 11 -59.20 -6.46 39.88
C GLY A 11 -58.69 -5.05 39.64
N ALA A 12 -59.62 -4.10 39.78
CA ALA A 12 -59.41 -2.68 39.47
C ALA A 12 -58.82 -1.87 40.63
N SER A 13 -58.28 -0.70 40.24
CA SER A 13 -58.38 0.63 40.92
C SER A 13 -57.07 1.24 41.41
N SER A 14 -56.61 2.27 40.88
CA SER A 14 -56.70 3.71 41.08
C SER A 14 -55.39 4.43 40.71
N ALA A 15 -55.46 5.34 39.77
CA ALA A 15 -54.51 6.40 39.50
C ALA A 15 -54.61 7.54 40.57
N PRO A 16 -53.74 8.59 40.69
CA PRO A 16 -53.34 9.39 39.52
C PRO A 16 -51.90 9.97 39.50
N ALA A 17 -51.56 10.37 38.30
CA ALA A 17 -50.80 11.57 37.87
C ALA A 17 -49.37 11.86 38.33
N SER A 18 -48.40 11.88 37.43
CA SER A 18 -47.92 13.12 36.84
C SER A 18 -46.62 12.91 36.02
N SER A 19 -46.64 13.48 34.84
CA SER A 19 -45.50 14.01 34.04
C SER A 19 -44.62 13.06 33.29
N ALA A 20 -44.86 12.97 31.99
CA ALA A 20 -43.90 12.65 30.93
C ALA A 20 -42.77 13.69 30.84
N PRO A 21 -41.61 13.43 30.19
CA PRO A 21 -41.67 13.15 28.75
C PRO A 21 -40.80 11.98 28.23
N SER A 22 -41.33 11.40 27.23
CA SER A 22 -40.75 10.86 25.99
C SER A 22 -39.24 10.79 25.90
N SER A 23 -38.73 9.59 25.70
CA SER A 23 -37.61 9.36 24.80
C SER A 23 -37.80 7.99 24.13
N GLU A 24 -38.15 8.05 22.88
CA GLU A 24 -38.15 6.94 21.94
C GLU A 24 -36.75 6.31 21.89
N ALA A 25 -36.65 5.05 22.25
CA ALA A 25 -35.51 4.23 21.93
C ALA A 25 -35.71 3.72 20.49
N ALA A 26 -35.13 4.45 19.55
CA ALA A 26 -34.92 3.95 18.19
C ALA A 26 -33.92 2.80 18.24
N ALA A 27 -34.36 1.61 17.85
CA ALA A 27 -33.50 0.49 17.54
C ALA A 27 -32.60 0.90 16.35
N SER A 28 -31.37 1.25 16.64
CA SER A 28 -30.33 1.44 15.63
C SER A 28 -29.75 0.07 15.30
N SER A 29 -30.10 -0.43 14.12
CA SER A 29 -29.41 -1.52 13.47
C SER A 29 -27.95 -1.11 13.32
N ALA A 30 -27.07 -1.75 14.08
CA ALA A 30 -25.64 -1.65 13.87
C ALA A 30 -25.33 -2.34 12.53
N VAL A 31 -25.25 -1.54 11.49
CA VAL A 31 -24.48 -1.89 10.29
C VAL A 31 -23.03 -1.89 10.75
N SER A 32 -22.44 -3.09 10.79
CA SER A 32 -21.00 -3.24 10.97
C SER A 32 -20.37 -2.72 9.68
N GLU A 33 -20.09 -1.42 9.62
CA GLU A 33 -19.10 -0.89 8.71
C GLU A 33 -17.77 -1.48 9.17
N ALA A 34 -17.26 -2.41 8.36
CA ALA A 34 -15.86 -2.73 8.40
C ALA A 34 -15.13 -1.41 8.14
N ALA A 35 -14.64 -0.79 9.21
CA ALA A 35 -13.71 0.29 9.12
C ALA A 35 -12.47 -0.26 8.45
N SER A 36 -12.35 -0.02 7.15
CA SER A 36 -11.06 -0.04 6.46
C SER A 36 -10.25 1.06 7.15
N SER A 37 -9.50 0.69 8.17
CA SER A 37 -8.49 1.55 8.75
C SER A 37 -7.38 1.62 7.73
N SER A 38 -7.47 2.60 6.81
CA SER A 38 -6.32 3.01 6.04
C SER A 38 -5.33 3.58 7.05
N ALA A 39 -4.33 2.78 7.42
CA ALA A 39 -3.17 3.29 8.12
C ALA A 39 -2.56 4.36 7.21
N GLU A 40 -2.60 5.60 7.67
CA GLU A 40 -2.01 6.72 6.96
C GLU A 40 -0.51 6.47 6.91
N SER A 41 0.03 6.22 5.71
CA SER A 41 1.46 6.00 5.52
C SER A 41 2.25 7.17 6.10
N ALA A 42 3.27 6.87 6.89
CA ALA A 42 4.20 7.88 7.38
C ALA A 42 5.10 8.45 6.27
N LEU A 43 5.09 7.82 5.08
CA LEU A 43 5.87 8.24 3.92
C LEU A 43 5.04 9.14 2.99
N PRO A 44 5.65 10.19 2.40
CA PRO A 44 5.04 10.97 1.33
C PRO A 44 4.73 10.12 0.09
N ASP A 45 3.79 10.59 -0.74
CA ASP A 45 3.54 9.98 -2.04
C ASP A 45 4.83 9.89 -2.86
N GLY A 46 5.10 8.74 -3.41
CA GLY A 46 6.33 8.49 -4.16
C GLY A 46 6.61 7.02 -4.39
N VAL A 47 7.75 6.77 -5.03
CA VAL A 47 8.28 5.43 -5.27
C VAL A 47 9.51 5.21 -4.42
N TYR A 48 9.55 4.07 -3.76
CA TYR A 48 10.61 3.68 -2.83
C TYR A 48 11.12 2.29 -3.19
N THR A 49 12.35 2.00 -2.82
CA THR A 49 12.87 0.64 -2.77
C THR A 49 12.82 0.17 -1.33
N ALA A 50 12.31 -1.03 -1.07
CA ALA A 50 12.21 -1.57 0.28
C ALA A 50 12.66 -3.03 0.31
N ASP A 51 13.12 -3.47 1.48
CA ASP A 51 13.49 -4.86 1.74
C ASP A 51 12.22 -5.70 1.92
N PHE A 52 12.27 -6.95 1.42
CA PHE A 52 11.21 -7.94 1.61
C PHE A 52 11.73 -9.11 2.44
N ASP A 53 11.41 -9.10 3.72
CA ASP A 53 11.77 -10.15 4.66
C ASP A 53 10.67 -11.19 4.76
N THR A 54 11.03 -12.46 4.77
CA THR A 54 10.09 -13.58 4.92
C THR A 54 10.67 -14.68 5.82
N ASP A 55 9.80 -15.48 6.40
CA ASP A 55 10.17 -16.69 7.15
C ASP A 55 10.51 -17.90 6.24
N SER A 56 10.53 -17.70 4.92
CA SER A 56 10.66 -18.77 3.92
C SER A 56 11.89 -18.60 3.05
N SER A 57 12.65 -19.69 2.89
CA SER A 57 13.74 -19.74 1.91
C SER A 57 13.28 -19.99 0.46
N MET A 58 12.00 -20.27 0.23
CA MET A 58 11.42 -20.56 -1.09
C MET A 58 10.47 -19.46 -1.58
N PHE A 59 10.05 -18.61 -0.69
CA PHE A 59 9.22 -17.46 -0.95
C PHE A 59 9.98 -16.20 -0.53
N HIS A 60 10.67 -15.57 -1.43
CA HIS A 60 11.45 -14.35 -1.21
C HIS A 60 11.59 -13.55 -2.49
N ALA A 61 12.01 -12.30 -2.37
CA ALA A 61 12.31 -11.46 -3.53
C ALA A 61 13.46 -12.04 -4.36
N ASN A 62 13.42 -11.79 -5.66
CA ASN A 62 14.43 -12.28 -6.58
C ASN A 62 15.81 -11.71 -6.26
N GLU A 63 16.85 -12.54 -6.37
CA GLU A 63 18.24 -12.16 -6.10
C GLU A 63 18.76 -11.12 -7.09
N ALA A 64 18.19 -11.03 -8.29
CA ALA A 64 18.53 -9.98 -9.26
C ALA A 64 18.19 -8.57 -8.72
N ASN A 65 17.29 -8.48 -7.74
CA ASN A 65 16.86 -7.25 -7.09
C ASN A 65 17.45 -7.10 -5.67
N ASP A 66 18.49 -7.85 -5.33
CA ASP A 66 19.15 -7.83 -4.00
C ASP A 66 18.18 -8.04 -2.82
N GLY A 67 17.13 -8.84 -3.01
CA GLY A 67 16.12 -9.09 -1.98
C GLY A 67 15.13 -7.94 -1.78
N LYS A 68 15.09 -6.98 -2.69
CA LYS A 68 14.27 -5.77 -2.60
C LYS A 68 13.10 -5.81 -3.59
N GLY A 69 12.12 -4.96 -3.30
CA GLY A 69 11.02 -4.67 -4.21
C GLY A 69 10.75 -3.18 -4.31
N THR A 70 9.74 -2.83 -5.05
CA THR A 70 9.31 -1.45 -5.27
C THR A 70 8.07 -1.16 -4.43
N LEU A 71 8.17 -0.20 -3.51
CA LEU A 71 7.05 0.30 -2.72
C LEU A 71 6.53 1.58 -3.36
N THR A 72 5.27 1.59 -3.74
CA THR A 72 4.58 2.79 -4.23
C THR A 72 3.65 3.31 -3.14
N VAL A 73 3.81 4.58 -2.77
CA VAL A 73 2.92 5.29 -1.88
C VAL A 73 2.10 6.27 -2.70
N LYS A 74 0.78 6.19 -2.63
CA LYS A 74 -0.13 7.07 -3.33
C LYS A 74 -1.40 7.30 -2.50
N ASP A 75 -1.73 8.58 -2.27
CA ASP A 75 -2.90 8.99 -1.49
C ASP A 75 -2.94 8.30 -0.10
N GLY A 76 -1.75 8.11 0.53
CA GLY A 76 -1.60 7.44 1.81
C GLY A 76 -1.73 5.91 1.77
N GLN A 77 -1.92 5.31 0.61
CA GLN A 77 -1.94 3.86 0.43
C GLN A 77 -0.59 3.35 -0.06
N MET A 78 -0.16 2.21 0.48
CA MET A 78 1.09 1.57 0.12
C MET A 78 0.84 0.28 -0.66
N THR A 79 1.52 0.13 -1.78
CA THR A 79 1.54 -1.11 -2.58
C THR A 79 2.99 -1.51 -2.81
N PHE A 80 3.34 -2.71 -2.41
CA PHE A 80 4.67 -3.26 -2.58
C PHE A 80 4.69 -4.28 -3.72
N HIS A 81 5.47 -3.99 -4.75
CA HIS A 81 5.71 -4.90 -5.87
C HIS A 81 6.97 -5.71 -5.62
N VAL A 82 6.84 -7.03 -5.68
CA VAL A 82 7.96 -7.97 -5.52
C VAL A 82 8.01 -8.95 -6.68
N SER A 83 9.16 -9.06 -7.33
CA SER A 83 9.44 -10.13 -8.29
C SER A 83 9.99 -11.34 -7.54
N LEU A 84 9.38 -12.51 -7.74
CA LEU A 84 9.76 -13.76 -7.09
C LEU A 84 10.87 -14.49 -7.87
N VAL A 85 11.37 -15.58 -7.32
CA VAL A 85 12.43 -16.39 -7.95
C VAL A 85 11.91 -17.31 -9.06
N SER A 86 10.60 -17.48 -9.21
CA SER A 86 10.03 -18.42 -10.19
C SER A 86 8.52 -18.21 -10.38
N LYS A 87 7.94 -18.96 -11.33
CA LYS A 87 6.48 -19.02 -11.59
C LYS A 87 5.76 -20.14 -10.79
N LYS A 88 6.30 -20.55 -9.63
CA LYS A 88 5.73 -21.67 -8.84
C LYS A 88 4.66 -21.23 -7.84
N ILE A 89 4.63 -19.97 -7.45
CA ILE A 89 3.59 -19.38 -6.62
C ILE A 89 2.62 -18.72 -7.58
N VAL A 90 1.37 -19.12 -7.53
CA VAL A 90 0.36 -18.73 -8.54
C VAL A 90 -0.62 -17.67 -8.04
N ASN A 91 -0.84 -17.57 -6.74
CA ASN A 91 -1.62 -16.51 -6.09
C ASN A 91 -1.07 -16.24 -4.68
N LEU A 92 -1.37 -15.04 -4.21
CA LEU A 92 -1.17 -14.63 -2.82
C LEU A 92 -2.52 -14.22 -2.20
N TYR A 93 -2.58 -14.24 -0.88
CA TYR A 93 -3.71 -13.70 -0.10
C TYR A 93 -3.16 -13.04 1.15
N VAL A 94 -3.55 -11.78 1.37
CA VAL A 94 -3.17 -11.05 2.60
C VAL A 94 -4.02 -11.59 3.75
N GLY A 95 -3.40 -12.39 4.63
CA GLY A 95 -4.06 -13.13 5.69
C GLY A 95 -3.61 -14.58 5.76
N MET A 96 -4.39 -15.40 6.45
CA MET A 96 -4.09 -16.81 6.67
C MET A 96 -4.63 -17.70 5.55
N ALA A 97 -3.93 -18.78 5.27
CA ALA A 97 -4.33 -19.81 4.29
C ALA A 97 -5.73 -20.39 4.56
N ALA A 98 -6.13 -20.49 5.83
CA ALA A 98 -7.44 -20.99 6.21
C ALA A 98 -8.59 -20.10 5.72
N ASP A 99 -8.34 -18.80 5.56
CA ASP A 99 -9.33 -17.84 5.11
C ASP A 99 -9.29 -17.65 3.59
N ALA A 100 -8.14 -17.90 2.97
CA ALA A 100 -7.92 -17.68 1.54
C ALA A 100 -8.94 -18.42 0.66
N GLU A 101 -9.25 -19.68 0.97
CA GLU A 101 -10.21 -20.49 0.18
C GLU A 101 -11.64 -19.92 0.18
N ALA A 102 -12.02 -19.21 1.26
CA ALA A 102 -13.33 -18.57 1.36
C ALA A 102 -13.38 -17.19 0.68
N HIS A 103 -12.23 -16.61 0.36
CA HIS A 103 -12.08 -15.25 -0.15
C HIS A 103 -11.37 -15.21 -1.51
N GLU A 104 -11.76 -16.07 -2.43
CA GLU A 104 -11.14 -16.18 -3.78
C GLU A 104 -11.12 -14.84 -4.54
N GLY A 105 -12.11 -13.97 -4.28
CA GLY A 105 -12.18 -12.64 -4.89
C GLY A 105 -11.07 -11.68 -4.47
N ASP A 106 -10.40 -11.95 -3.34
CA ASP A 106 -9.35 -11.12 -2.75
C ASP A 106 -7.94 -11.66 -3.04
N TRP A 107 -7.83 -12.72 -3.84
CA TRP A 107 -6.54 -13.27 -4.21
C TRP A 107 -5.76 -12.32 -5.11
N LEU A 108 -4.54 -12.04 -4.72
CA LEU A 108 -3.61 -11.28 -5.54
C LEU A 108 -3.18 -12.13 -6.74
N GLN A 109 -3.30 -11.54 -7.91
CA GLN A 109 -2.96 -12.20 -9.18
C GLN A 109 -1.49 -11.92 -9.52
N PRO A 110 -0.78 -12.89 -10.11
CA PRO A 110 0.60 -12.70 -10.50
C PRO A 110 0.71 -11.76 -11.71
N THR A 111 1.72 -10.91 -11.69
CA THR A 111 2.29 -10.27 -12.88
C THR A 111 3.35 -11.18 -13.51
N THR A 112 3.81 -10.86 -14.71
CA THR A 112 4.97 -11.51 -15.31
C THR A 112 6.07 -10.49 -15.44
N ASP A 113 7.14 -10.70 -14.70
CA ASP A 113 8.28 -9.81 -14.64
C ASP A 113 9.46 -10.42 -15.36
N THR A 114 10.28 -9.59 -16.01
CA THR A 114 11.58 -10.00 -16.53
C THR A 114 12.65 -9.49 -15.61
N VAL A 115 13.38 -10.40 -14.97
CA VAL A 115 14.52 -10.09 -14.11
C VAL A 115 15.82 -10.35 -14.86
N THR A 116 16.82 -9.49 -14.66
CA THR A 116 18.13 -9.63 -15.29
C THR A 116 19.20 -9.77 -14.21
N TYR A 117 19.89 -10.89 -14.23
CA TYR A 117 20.97 -11.19 -13.29
C TYR A 117 22.28 -10.50 -13.66
N SER A 118 23.20 -10.46 -12.71
CA SER A 118 24.52 -9.82 -12.87
C SER A 118 25.40 -10.43 -13.98
N ASP A 119 25.11 -11.67 -14.38
CA ASP A 119 25.77 -12.36 -15.50
C ASP A 119 25.18 -12.02 -16.87
N GLY A 120 24.13 -11.18 -16.90
CA GLY A 120 23.44 -10.72 -18.10
C GLY A 120 22.35 -11.68 -18.60
N LEU A 121 22.09 -12.78 -17.89
CA LEU A 121 20.95 -13.66 -18.18
C LEU A 121 19.65 -13.02 -17.68
N SER A 122 18.57 -13.27 -18.39
CA SER A 122 17.25 -12.79 -18.00
C SER A 122 16.27 -13.95 -17.94
N ASP A 123 15.43 -13.95 -16.91
CA ASP A 123 14.36 -14.92 -16.72
C ASP A 123 13.01 -14.22 -16.56
N GLU A 124 11.95 -14.88 -16.99
CA GLU A 124 10.58 -14.49 -16.67
C GLU A 124 10.13 -15.17 -15.38
N VAL A 125 9.72 -14.37 -14.42
CA VAL A 125 9.24 -14.81 -13.11
C VAL A 125 7.84 -14.26 -12.84
N TYR A 126 7.18 -14.72 -11.78
CA TYR A 126 5.99 -14.05 -11.28
C TYR A 126 6.37 -12.94 -10.31
N GLY A 127 5.70 -11.79 -10.45
CA GLY A 127 5.67 -10.72 -9.49
C GLY A 127 4.28 -10.58 -8.87
N PHE A 128 4.20 -9.81 -7.79
CA PHE A 128 2.94 -9.53 -7.11
C PHE A 128 2.93 -8.12 -6.55
N ASP A 129 1.77 -7.47 -6.67
CA ASP A 129 1.46 -6.21 -6.02
C ASP A 129 0.76 -6.51 -4.70
N ILE A 130 1.45 -6.27 -3.59
CA ILE A 130 0.98 -6.59 -2.24
C ILE A 130 0.57 -5.29 -1.55
N PRO A 131 -0.69 -5.13 -1.13
CA PRO A 131 -1.08 -4.02 -0.28
C PRO A 131 -0.40 -4.14 1.08
N VAL A 132 0.22 -3.04 1.55
CA VAL A 132 0.94 -2.97 2.81
C VAL A 132 0.27 -1.93 3.70
N GLU A 133 -0.10 -2.31 4.92
CA GLU A 133 -0.76 -1.41 5.87
C GLU A 133 0.26 -0.62 6.70
N ALA A 134 1.38 -1.26 7.06
CA ALA A 134 2.43 -0.64 7.85
C ALA A 134 3.81 -1.14 7.42
N LEU A 135 4.83 -0.28 7.54
CA LEU A 135 6.23 -0.64 7.32
C LEU A 135 6.87 -1.11 8.63
N ASP A 136 7.92 -1.93 8.48
CA ASP A 136 8.70 -2.46 9.59
C ASP A 136 7.88 -3.32 10.59
N GLU A 137 6.68 -3.74 10.18
CA GLU A 137 5.80 -4.63 10.94
C GLU A 137 5.58 -5.96 10.21
N ASP A 138 5.45 -7.04 10.99
CA ASP A 138 5.17 -8.37 10.45
C ASP A 138 3.68 -8.52 10.13
N PHE A 139 3.36 -9.07 8.97
CA PHE A 139 1.99 -9.43 8.62
C PHE A 139 1.91 -10.82 7.99
N GLN A 140 0.69 -11.38 7.97
CA GLN A 140 0.45 -12.71 7.41
C GLN A 140 0.17 -12.63 5.92
N LEU A 141 0.82 -13.50 5.16
CA LEU A 141 0.63 -13.63 3.73
C LEU A 141 0.57 -15.12 3.36
N ALA A 142 -0.59 -15.57 2.92
CA ALA A 142 -0.74 -16.93 2.44
C ALA A 142 -0.33 -17.01 0.96
N ILE A 143 0.37 -18.07 0.58
CA ILE A 143 0.81 -18.34 -0.78
C ILE A 143 0.14 -19.59 -1.34
N LEU A 144 -0.33 -19.54 -2.57
CA LEU A 144 -0.84 -20.68 -3.32
C LEU A 144 0.26 -21.22 -4.25
N GLY A 145 0.74 -22.42 -3.96
CA GLY A 145 1.69 -23.08 -4.83
C GLY A 145 1.01 -23.66 -6.10
N SER A 146 1.78 -23.88 -7.16
CA SER A 146 1.31 -24.46 -8.44
C SER A 146 0.67 -25.86 -8.31
N LYS A 147 0.78 -26.50 -7.15
CA LYS A 147 0.11 -27.78 -6.83
C LYS A 147 -1.26 -27.59 -6.17
N GLY A 148 -1.76 -26.37 -6.08
CA GLY A 148 -3.06 -26.03 -5.49
C GLY A 148 -3.09 -26.13 -3.96
N LYS A 149 -1.95 -25.93 -3.30
CA LYS A 149 -1.87 -25.96 -1.84
C LYS A 149 -1.47 -24.60 -1.30
N TRP A 150 -2.21 -24.13 -0.28
CA TRP A 150 -1.91 -22.94 0.49
C TRP A 150 -0.90 -23.18 1.59
N TYR A 151 -0.09 -22.17 1.87
CA TYR A 151 0.90 -22.14 2.95
C TYR A 151 0.90 -20.75 3.58
N ASP A 152 0.97 -20.71 4.91
CA ASP A 152 1.08 -19.48 5.69
C ASP A 152 2.53 -19.05 5.80
N HIS A 153 2.76 -17.74 5.62
CA HIS A 153 4.06 -17.12 5.81
C HIS A 153 3.91 -15.81 6.56
N THR A 154 4.91 -15.49 7.35
CA THR A 154 5.06 -14.16 7.95
C THR A 154 6.04 -13.37 7.12
N VAL A 155 5.63 -12.17 6.70
CA VAL A 155 6.42 -11.28 5.86
C VAL A 155 6.49 -9.89 6.46
N ARG A 156 7.49 -9.12 6.03
CA ARG A 156 7.71 -7.73 6.43
C ARG A 156 8.24 -6.95 5.24
N VAL A 157 7.74 -5.73 5.06
CA VAL A 157 8.31 -4.73 4.16
C VAL A 157 9.00 -3.68 5.01
N ALA A 158 10.32 -3.54 4.84
CA ALA A 158 11.15 -2.75 5.74
C ALA A 158 12.14 -1.86 5.00
N ASN A 159 12.77 -0.92 5.73
CA ASN A 159 13.86 -0.10 5.23
C ASN A 159 13.52 0.65 3.93
N ALA A 160 12.33 1.18 3.80
CA ALA A 160 11.92 1.93 2.62
C ALA A 160 12.84 3.15 2.40
N GLN A 161 13.48 3.20 1.25
CA GLN A 161 14.33 4.31 0.81
C GLN A 161 13.75 4.89 -0.48
N PRO A 162 13.75 6.21 -0.68
CA PRO A 162 13.34 6.78 -1.95
C PRO A 162 14.06 6.06 -3.10
N ALA A 163 13.29 5.51 -4.03
CA ALA A 163 13.87 4.91 -5.21
C ALA A 163 14.69 6.00 -5.92
N ALA A 164 15.93 5.67 -6.32
CA ALA A 164 16.67 6.58 -7.17
C ALA A 164 15.80 6.82 -8.41
N ALA A 165 15.33 8.05 -8.59
CA ALA A 165 14.62 8.39 -9.81
C ALA A 165 15.51 7.96 -10.97
N GLU A 166 15.00 7.07 -11.85
CA GLU A 166 15.74 6.78 -13.07
C GLU A 166 16.04 8.12 -13.75
N ALA A 167 17.31 8.38 -13.94
CA ALA A 167 17.69 9.61 -14.64
C ALA A 167 16.98 9.59 -16.00
N PRO A 168 16.32 10.68 -16.42
CA PRO A 168 15.76 10.76 -17.75
C PRO A 168 16.80 10.35 -18.78
N ALA A 169 16.38 9.79 -19.91
CA ALA A 169 17.30 9.45 -21.00
C ALA A 169 18.15 10.67 -21.39
N ASP A 170 19.30 10.43 -21.98
CA ASP A 170 20.16 11.52 -22.47
C ASP A 170 19.37 12.47 -23.36
N GLY A 171 19.43 13.76 -23.04
CA GLY A 171 18.63 14.77 -23.73
C GLY A 171 18.64 16.12 -23.03
N THR A 172 17.90 17.06 -23.61
CA THR A 172 17.66 18.37 -23.00
C THR A 172 16.22 18.50 -22.59
N TYR A 173 16.01 18.87 -21.34
CA TYR A 173 14.71 19.01 -20.70
C TYR A 173 14.57 20.42 -20.12
N THR A 174 13.39 20.77 -19.65
CA THR A 174 13.14 21.94 -18.83
C THR A 174 12.61 21.49 -17.46
N CYS A 175 13.04 22.16 -16.41
CA CYS A 175 12.58 21.93 -15.06
C CYS A 175 12.18 23.23 -14.38
N ASP A 176 11.13 23.20 -13.58
CA ASP A 176 10.75 24.33 -12.75
C ASP A 176 11.74 24.49 -11.59
N VAL A 177 12.17 25.73 -11.36
CA VAL A 177 13.11 26.06 -10.30
C VAL A 177 12.47 27.07 -9.38
N THR A 178 12.46 26.75 -8.09
CA THR A 178 11.98 27.61 -7.02
C THR A 178 13.14 27.97 -6.10
N LEU A 179 13.32 29.24 -5.82
CA LEU A 179 14.30 29.71 -4.85
C LEU A 179 13.63 30.00 -3.52
N GLU A 180 14.02 29.25 -2.49
CA GLU A 180 13.50 29.45 -1.15
C GLU A 180 14.53 30.08 -0.21
N GLY A 181 14.05 30.92 0.71
CA GLY A 181 14.88 31.59 1.71
C GLY A 181 15.53 32.88 1.22
N GLY A 182 16.49 33.39 2.01
CA GLY A 182 17.21 34.62 1.72
C GLY A 182 16.36 35.90 1.91
N SER A 183 16.83 37.02 1.33
CA SER A 183 16.18 38.34 1.46
C SER A 183 15.02 38.57 0.48
N GLY A 184 14.71 37.62 -0.38
CA GLY A 184 13.69 37.73 -1.45
C GLY A 184 14.07 38.67 -2.62
N ARG A 185 15.33 39.14 -2.65
CA ARG A 185 15.79 40.07 -3.70
C ARG A 185 16.42 39.37 -4.90
N ALA A 186 16.80 38.11 -4.74
CA ALA A 186 17.32 37.26 -5.80
C ALA A 186 16.16 36.42 -6.38
N THR A 187 16.11 36.35 -7.69
CA THR A 187 15.20 35.43 -8.39
C THR A 187 15.99 34.67 -9.46
N VAL A 188 15.48 33.53 -9.86
CA VAL A 188 16.00 32.70 -10.93
C VAL A 188 14.95 32.58 -12.03
N ASP A 189 15.41 32.43 -13.27
CA ASP A 189 14.51 32.16 -14.37
C ASP A 189 13.95 30.74 -14.25
N SER A 190 12.64 30.61 -14.40
CA SER A 190 11.95 29.32 -14.43
C SER A 190 11.01 29.28 -15.65
N PRO A 191 11.01 28.18 -16.44
CA PRO A 191 11.78 26.95 -16.25
C PRO A 191 13.27 27.09 -16.63
N ALA A 192 14.13 26.34 -15.94
CA ALA A 192 15.56 26.23 -16.25
C ALA A 192 15.82 25.09 -17.25
N ALA A 193 16.94 25.19 -18.01
CA ALA A 193 17.38 24.13 -18.88
C ALA A 193 18.08 23.03 -18.07
N LEU A 194 17.65 21.78 -18.26
CA LEU A 194 18.25 20.58 -17.68
C LEU A 194 18.83 19.72 -18.80
N THR A 195 20.12 19.43 -18.74
CA THR A 195 20.79 18.51 -19.66
C THR A 195 21.11 17.21 -18.94
N VAL A 196 20.72 16.10 -19.54
CA VAL A 196 21.07 14.74 -19.10
C VAL A 196 22.03 14.15 -20.11
N ALA A 197 23.17 13.70 -19.65
CA ALA A 197 24.21 13.05 -20.47
C ALA A 197 24.95 12.02 -19.64
N ASP A 198 25.06 10.79 -20.14
CA ASP A 198 25.74 9.67 -19.47
C ASP A 198 25.27 9.47 -18.02
N GLY A 199 23.94 9.55 -17.77
CA GLY A 199 23.35 9.43 -16.45
C GLY A 199 23.64 10.60 -15.49
N ARG A 200 24.23 11.69 -15.98
CA ARG A 200 24.48 12.92 -15.21
C ARG A 200 23.48 14.00 -15.60
N MET A 201 22.93 14.66 -14.61
CA MET A 201 22.04 15.80 -14.79
C MET A 201 22.75 17.11 -14.46
N THR A 202 22.64 18.09 -15.37
CA THR A 202 23.18 19.44 -15.19
C THR A 202 22.08 20.46 -15.47
N ALA A 203 21.72 21.24 -14.44
CA ALA A 203 20.77 22.35 -14.61
C ALA A 203 21.53 23.66 -14.81
N THR A 204 21.11 24.43 -15.82
CA THR A 204 21.63 25.79 -16.05
C THR A 204 20.66 26.78 -15.42
N ILE A 205 21.11 27.43 -14.35
CA ILE A 205 20.30 28.40 -13.59
C ILE A 205 20.74 29.81 -13.99
N VAL A 206 19.78 30.63 -14.42
CA VAL A 206 20.00 32.04 -14.79
C VAL A 206 19.48 32.90 -13.64
N TRP A 207 20.38 33.70 -13.08
CA TRP A 207 20.06 34.63 -11.99
C TRP A 207 19.56 35.97 -12.53
N SER A 208 18.66 36.61 -11.81
CA SER A 208 18.12 37.95 -12.15
C SER A 208 19.13 39.08 -11.99
N SER A 209 20.30 38.82 -11.40
CA SER A 209 21.33 39.82 -11.15
C SER A 209 22.74 39.25 -11.39
N PRO A 210 23.65 40.02 -12.03
CA PRO A 210 25.02 39.59 -12.23
C PRO A 210 25.92 39.73 -10.98
N ASN A 211 25.36 40.11 -9.82
CA ASN A 211 26.13 40.39 -8.61
C ASN A 211 26.29 39.15 -7.69
N TYR A 212 25.99 37.96 -8.19
CA TYR A 212 26.21 36.71 -7.47
C TYR A 212 27.45 36.02 -8.01
N ASP A 213 28.54 36.16 -7.28
CA ASP A 213 29.77 35.39 -7.49
C ASP A 213 29.76 34.18 -6.54
N TYR A 214 30.49 33.12 -6.87
CA TYR A 214 30.55 31.81 -6.18
C TYR A 214 30.98 31.93 -4.72
#